data_0d4b8c6434a3d263c5e76f170ab5cb5c
#
_entry.id   0d4b8c6434a3d263c5e76f170ab5cb5c
#
_cell.length_a   1.000
_cell.length_b   1.000
_cell.length_c   1.000
_cell.angle_alpha   90.00
_cell.angle_beta   90.00
_cell.angle_gamma   90.00
#
_symmetry.space_group_name_H-M   'P 1'
#
loop_
_entity.id
_entity.type
_entity.pdbx_description
1 polymer ?
#
loop_
_entity_poly.entity_id
_entity_poly.type
_entity_poly.pdbx_seq_one_letter_code
_entity_poly.pdbx_strand_id
1 'polypeptide(L)'
;RGAVDFVPKPTNVIEAKGEAFKGKLLGVLNAVLKTQKMALGSKSAATPEKVVLRRNTEPVRSRNKLVALACSTGGPKALQSVIPYLPKNLDAPMVLVQHMPAGFTKSMADRLNEVSDIHVKEAEDGDVLKKGTIYIAPGGKHMEIKKSPDGSHKIRLNDELPPIGGLKPCADITYDSLRTCGYDQIVCVVLTGMGADGTKGIKSLAKSKPVYVISQNAETCVVYGMPK
;
A
#
# COMPACT_ATOMS: atom_id res chain seq x y z
N ARG A 1 15.79 -10.35 -4.71
CA ARG A 1 16.25 -11.01 -3.50
C ARG A 1 16.88 -9.97 -2.57
N GLY A 2 16.19 -9.50 -1.54
CA GLY A 2 16.74 -8.62 -0.52
C GLY A 2 16.78 -7.11 -0.81
N ALA A 3 16.18 -6.63 -1.89
CA ALA A 3 16.01 -5.21 -2.12
C ALA A 3 15.04 -4.63 -1.09
N VAL A 4 15.45 -3.57 -0.41
CA VAL A 4 14.64 -2.89 0.61
C VAL A 4 13.81 -1.76 -0.01
N ASP A 5 14.37 -1.08 -1.02
CA ASP A 5 13.72 0.01 -1.74
C ASP A 5 14.37 0.24 -3.10
N PHE A 6 13.79 1.13 -3.91
CA PHE A 6 14.23 1.49 -5.26
C PHE A 6 14.48 2.99 -5.37
N VAL A 7 15.62 3.34 -5.95
CA VAL A 7 15.91 4.70 -6.37
C VAL A 7 16.08 4.68 -7.89
N PRO A 8 15.20 5.32 -8.68
CA PRO A 8 15.32 5.35 -10.13
C PRO A 8 16.64 5.95 -10.55
N LYS A 9 17.27 5.35 -11.57
CA LYS A 9 18.46 5.94 -12.18
C LYS A 9 18.07 7.26 -12.85
N PRO A 10 18.82 8.37 -12.62
CA PRO A 10 18.57 9.62 -13.31
C PRO A 10 18.69 9.48 -14.82
N THR A 11 17.87 10.20 -15.56
CA THR A 11 17.86 10.14 -17.03
C THR A 11 19.04 10.90 -17.66
N ASN A 12 19.60 11.86 -16.94
CA ASN A 12 20.72 12.67 -17.39
C ASN A 12 21.64 13.10 -16.24
N VAL A 13 22.81 13.67 -16.60
CA VAL A 13 23.84 14.08 -15.63
C VAL A 13 23.38 15.25 -14.74
N ILE A 14 22.51 16.12 -15.24
CA ILE A 14 21.99 17.27 -14.48
C ILE A 14 21.08 16.78 -13.36
N GLU A 15 20.19 15.86 -13.67
CA GLU A 15 19.29 15.21 -12.71
C GLU A 15 20.07 14.40 -11.65
N ALA A 16 21.14 13.70 -12.07
CA ALA A 16 22.01 12.95 -11.16
C ALA A 16 22.74 13.84 -10.15
N LYS A 17 23.07 15.07 -10.52
CA LYS A 17 23.69 16.07 -9.65
C LYS A 17 22.66 16.89 -8.87
N GLY A 18 21.38 16.75 -9.17
CA GLY A 18 20.28 17.50 -8.54
C GLY A 18 20.08 17.13 -7.08
N GLU A 19 19.73 18.12 -6.25
CA GLU A 19 19.47 17.97 -4.82
C GLU A 19 18.29 17.00 -4.56
N ALA A 20 17.30 16.95 -5.46
CA ALA A 20 16.16 16.03 -5.36
C ALA A 20 16.60 14.55 -5.41
N PHE A 21 17.49 14.19 -6.35
CA PHE A 21 18.01 12.82 -6.43
C PHE A 21 18.90 12.48 -5.24
N LYS A 22 19.79 13.38 -4.86
CA LYS A 22 20.66 13.21 -3.69
C LYS A 22 19.83 13.04 -2.41
N GLY A 23 18.82 13.89 -2.20
CA GLY A 23 17.93 13.82 -1.03
C GLY A 23 17.18 12.48 -0.96
N LYS A 24 16.66 12.00 -2.09
CA LYS A 24 15.98 10.70 -2.16
C LYS A 24 16.94 9.54 -1.87
N LEU A 25 18.12 9.53 -2.47
CA LEU A 25 19.12 8.50 -2.25
C LEU A 25 19.61 8.48 -0.80
N LEU A 26 19.94 9.65 -0.24
CA LEU A 26 20.37 9.77 1.16
C LEU A 26 19.25 9.37 2.13
N GLY A 27 17.99 9.69 1.83
CA GLY A 27 16.84 9.27 2.62
C GLY A 27 16.74 7.75 2.73
N VAL A 28 16.82 7.06 1.59
CA VAL A 28 16.79 5.59 1.52
C VAL A 28 18.00 4.97 2.23
N LEU A 29 19.20 5.47 1.96
CA LEU A 29 20.42 4.98 2.62
C LEU A 29 20.37 5.14 4.15
N ASN A 30 19.95 6.31 4.63
CA ASN A 30 19.81 6.56 6.08
C ASN A 30 18.75 5.65 6.72
N ALA A 31 17.64 5.38 6.02
CA ALA A 31 16.62 4.46 6.49
C ALA A 31 17.19 3.04 6.66
N VAL A 32 17.92 2.54 5.65
CA VAL A 32 18.55 1.21 5.68
C VAL A 32 19.61 1.12 6.79
N LEU A 33 20.45 2.14 6.95
CA LEU A 33 21.49 2.16 7.99
C LEU A 33 20.90 2.19 9.41
N LYS A 34 19.81 2.92 9.62
CA LYS A 34 19.10 2.90 10.92
C LYS A 34 18.52 1.51 11.23
N THR A 35 17.97 0.82 10.23
CA THR A 35 17.42 -0.53 10.38
C THR A 35 18.53 -1.53 10.77
N GLN A 36 19.71 -1.45 10.16
CA GLN A 36 20.83 -2.32 10.51
C GLN A 36 21.31 -2.09 11.95
N LYS A 37 21.35 -0.86 12.44
CA LYS A 37 21.71 -0.57 13.83
C LYS A 37 20.73 -1.16 14.84
N MET A 38 19.43 -1.19 14.52
CA MET A 38 18.42 -1.84 15.37
C MET A 38 18.54 -3.37 15.36
N ALA A 39 18.89 -3.97 14.22
CA ALA A 39 19.06 -5.43 14.10
C ALA A 39 20.30 -5.97 14.84
N LEU A 40 21.32 -5.15 15.04
CA LEU A 40 22.55 -5.53 15.79
C LEU A 40 22.42 -5.35 17.31
N GLY A 41 21.37 -4.67 17.78
CA GLY A 41 21.17 -4.33 19.20
C GLY A 41 20.17 -5.17 19.98
N SER A 42 19.40 -6.06 19.37
CA SER A 42 18.40 -6.84 20.12
C SER A 42 18.35 -8.31 19.69
N LYS A 43 19.25 -9.12 20.25
CA LYS A 43 18.95 -10.52 20.57
C LYS A 43 18.16 -10.54 21.88
N SER A 44 16.92 -10.15 21.85
CA SER A 44 15.93 -10.53 22.84
C SER A 44 14.77 -11.13 22.10
N ALA A 45 14.59 -12.44 22.29
CA ALA A 45 13.40 -13.14 21.86
C ALA A 45 12.21 -12.57 22.66
N ALA A 46 11.60 -11.51 22.17
CA ALA A 46 10.32 -11.06 22.68
C ALA A 46 9.27 -12.09 22.23
N THR A 47 8.74 -12.82 23.19
CA THR A 47 7.51 -13.61 23.05
C THR A 47 6.47 -12.74 22.38
N PRO A 48 5.80 -13.19 21.30
CA PRO A 48 4.80 -12.36 20.65
C PRO A 48 3.71 -12.00 21.66
N GLU A 49 3.63 -10.73 21.99
CA GLU A 49 2.56 -10.20 22.83
C GLU A 49 1.24 -10.51 22.14
N LYS A 50 0.39 -11.26 22.82
CA LYS A 50 -0.89 -11.70 22.31
C LYS A 50 -1.76 -10.46 22.05
N VAL A 51 -1.82 -10.02 20.79
CA VAL A 51 -2.73 -8.95 20.38
C VAL A 51 -4.14 -9.43 20.70
N VAL A 52 -4.73 -8.89 21.74
CA VAL A 52 -6.14 -9.14 22.09
C VAL A 52 -7.00 -8.39 21.07
N LEU A 53 -7.31 -9.06 19.97
CA LEU A 53 -8.36 -8.58 19.08
C LEU A 53 -9.66 -8.56 19.89
N ARG A 54 -10.17 -7.39 20.23
CA ARG A 54 -11.53 -7.25 20.75
C ARG A 54 -12.47 -7.73 19.64
N ARG A 55 -12.92 -8.98 19.76
CA ARG A 55 -14.03 -9.48 18.96
C ARG A 55 -15.28 -8.69 19.38
N ASN A 56 -15.73 -7.79 18.53
CA ASN A 56 -17.11 -7.36 18.56
C ASN A 56 -17.96 -8.60 18.22
N THR A 57 -18.64 -9.15 19.19
CA THR A 57 -19.44 -10.38 19.11
C THR A 57 -20.81 -10.18 18.46
N GLU A 58 -21.05 -9.03 17.84
CA GLU A 58 -22.23 -8.85 17.00
C GLU A 58 -22.11 -9.71 15.75
N PRO A 59 -23.13 -10.51 15.38
CA PRO A 59 -23.13 -11.28 14.15
C PRO A 59 -23.02 -10.30 12.97
N VAL A 60 -21.84 -10.23 12.38
CA VAL A 60 -21.56 -9.36 11.22
C VAL A 60 -22.40 -9.92 10.06
N ARG A 61 -23.55 -9.30 9.78
CA ARG A 61 -24.24 -9.47 8.50
C ARG A 61 -23.21 -9.31 7.39
N SER A 62 -23.26 -10.15 6.38
CA SER A 62 -22.38 -10.11 5.22
C SER A 62 -22.30 -8.68 4.69
N ARG A 63 -21.31 -7.92 5.12
CA ARG A 63 -21.08 -6.54 4.67
C ARG A 63 -20.20 -6.60 3.47
N ASN A 64 -20.51 -5.80 2.47
CA ASN A 64 -19.64 -5.63 1.32
C ASN A 64 -18.38 -4.89 1.77
N LYS A 65 -17.22 -5.57 1.70
CA LYS A 65 -15.96 -5.10 2.28
C LYS A 65 -14.94 -4.81 1.18
N LEU A 66 -14.02 -3.90 1.46
CA LEU A 66 -12.85 -3.64 0.63
C LEU A 66 -11.63 -3.44 1.54
N VAL A 67 -10.48 -3.96 1.13
CA VAL A 67 -9.19 -3.69 1.77
C VAL A 67 -8.42 -2.70 0.89
N ALA A 68 -7.93 -1.62 1.48
CA ALA A 68 -7.08 -0.64 0.82
C ALA A 68 -5.75 -0.55 1.56
N LEU A 69 -4.65 -0.93 0.89
CA LEU A 69 -3.32 -0.99 1.47
C LEU A 69 -2.41 0.07 0.85
N ALA A 70 -1.62 0.75 1.67
CA ALA A 70 -0.59 1.69 1.22
C ALA A 70 0.76 1.38 1.87
N CYS A 71 1.83 1.51 1.09
CA CYS A 71 3.21 1.36 1.55
C CYS A 71 4.19 2.09 0.62
N SER A 72 5.43 2.27 1.11
CA SER A 72 6.50 2.95 0.37
C SER A 72 7.85 2.31 0.66
N THR A 73 8.81 3.04 1.22
CA THR A 73 10.14 2.54 1.58
C THR A 73 10.06 1.32 2.50
N GLY A 74 10.64 0.21 2.08
CA GLY A 74 10.51 -1.09 2.75
C GLY A 74 9.24 -1.87 2.41
N GLY A 75 8.31 -1.25 1.67
CA GLY A 75 7.04 -1.84 1.24
C GLY A 75 7.20 -3.17 0.49
N PRO A 76 8.06 -3.28 -0.53
CA PRO A 76 8.23 -4.54 -1.27
C PRO A 76 8.59 -5.72 -0.37
N LYS A 77 9.46 -5.50 0.63
CA LYS A 77 9.82 -6.53 1.61
C LYS A 77 8.64 -6.86 2.52
N ALA A 78 7.93 -5.86 3.01
CA ALA A 78 6.75 -6.07 3.86
C ALA A 78 5.64 -6.82 3.10
N LEU A 79 5.38 -6.48 1.84
CA LEU A 79 4.41 -7.16 0.99
C LEU A 79 4.75 -8.63 0.77
N GLN A 80 6.02 -8.96 0.53
CA GLN A 80 6.49 -10.35 0.41
C GLN A 80 6.33 -11.14 1.71
N SER A 81 6.29 -10.47 2.86
CA SER A 81 6.07 -11.10 4.16
C SER A 81 4.59 -11.22 4.54
N VAL A 82 3.68 -10.56 3.83
CA VAL A 82 2.24 -10.52 4.17
C VAL A 82 1.38 -11.20 3.11
N ILE A 83 1.55 -10.81 1.84
CA ILE A 83 0.65 -11.23 0.75
C ILE A 83 0.62 -12.76 0.55
N PRO A 84 1.74 -13.51 0.61
CA PRO A 84 1.70 -14.96 0.42
C PRO A 84 0.90 -15.72 1.48
N TYR A 85 0.63 -15.09 2.62
CA TYR A 85 -0.15 -15.72 3.71
C TYR A 85 -1.64 -15.34 3.68
N LEU A 86 -2.07 -14.53 2.72
CA LEU A 86 -3.48 -14.20 2.57
C LEU A 86 -4.23 -15.36 1.91
N PRO A 87 -5.45 -15.68 2.39
CA PRO A 87 -6.22 -16.78 1.84
C PRO A 87 -6.70 -16.48 0.41
N LYS A 88 -6.65 -17.48 -0.48
CA LYS A 88 -7.14 -17.42 -1.85
C LYS A 88 -8.58 -16.88 -1.95
N ASN A 89 -9.41 -17.24 -0.99
CA ASN A 89 -10.83 -16.88 -0.92
C ASN A 89 -11.11 -15.70 0.01
N LEU A 90 -10.19 -14.73 0.08
CA LEU A 90 -10.40 -13.50 0.84
C LEU A 90 -11.74 -12.87 0.47
N ASP A 91 -12.63 -12.67 1.48
CA ASP A 91 -14.00 -12.17 1.29
C ASP A 91 -14.04 -10.66 1.03
N ALA A 92 -13.06 -10.13 0.32
CA ALA A 92 -12.96 -8.74 -0.09
C ALA A 92 -12.01 -8.62 -1.30
N PRO A 93 -12.23 -7.67 -2.22
CA PRO A 93 -11.17 -7.20 -3.10
C PRO A 93 -10.15 -6.38 -2.29
N MET A 94 -8.91 -6.36 -2.76
CA MET A 94 -7.85 -5.51 -2.19
C MET A 94 -7.29 -4.58 -3.26
N VAL A 95 -7.20 -3.30 -2.95
CA VAL A 95 -6.46 -2.30 -3.74
C VAL A 95 -5.19 -1.92 -2.99
N LEU A 96 -4.08 -1.81 -3.70
CA LEU A 96 -2.76 -1.62 -3.12
C LEU A 96 -2.01 -0.49 -3.82
N VAL A 97 -1.55 0.48 -3.05
CA VAL A 97 -0.66 1.56 -3.50
C VAL A 97 0.72 1.34 -2.91
N GLN A 98 1.68 1.05 -3.78
CA GLN A 98 3.11 1.06 -3.46
C GLN A 98 3.76 2.20 -4.26
N HIS A 99 4.45 3.09 -3.58
CA HIS A 99 5.20 4.15 -4.26
C HIS A 99 6.38 3.56 -5.01
N MET A 100 6.19 3.34 -6.30
CA MET A 100 7.19 2.80 -7.21
C MET A 100 7.07 3.46 -8.60
N PRO A 101 8.16 3.57 -9.35
CA PRO A 101 8.10 4.03 -10.75
C PRO A 101 7.34 3.07 -11.65
N ALA A 102 6.91 3.58 -12.81
CA ALA A 102 6.31 2.78 -13.86
C ALA A 102 7.22 1.60 -14.28
N GLY A 103 6.63 0.45 -14.58
CA GLY A 103 7.32 -0.78 -14.95
C GLY A 103 7.74 -1.66 -13.77
N PHE A 104 8.06 -1.08 -12.61
CA PHE A 104 8.40 -1.87 -11.42
C PHE A 104 7.20 -2.47 -10.72
N THR A 105 6.05 -1.79 -10.75
CA THR A 105 4.80 -2.26 -10.16
C THR A 105 4.29 -3.53 -10.83
N LYS A 106 4.43 -3.64 -12.15
CA LYS A 106 4.08 -4.87 -12.89
C LYS A 106 4.95 -6.05 -12.45
N SER A 107 6.28 -5.88 -12.43
CA SER A 107 7.20 -6.96 -12.00
C SER A 107 6.95 -7.38 -10.54
N MET A 108 6.61 -6.43 -9.66
CA MET A 108 6.23 -6.73 -8.29
C MET A 108 4.92 -7.51 -8.21
N ALA A 109 3.91 -7.12 -8.99
CA ALA A 109 2.63 -7.82 -9.05
C ALA A 109 2.81 -9.27 -9.52
N ASP A 110 3.54 -9.48 -10.61
CA ASP A 110 3.82 -10.81 -11.15
C ASP A 110 4.55 -11.67 -10.11
N ARG A 111 5.57 -11.11 -9.45
CA ARG A 111 6.31 -11.84 -8.41
C ARG A 111 5.45 -12.19 -7.20
N LEU A 112 4.59 -11.28 -6.74
CA LEU A 112 3.68 -11.58 -5.63
C LEU A 112 2.65 -12.65 -6.03
N ASN A 113 2.16 -12.60 -7.27
CA ASN A 113 1.22 -13.60 -7.78
C ASN A 113 1.85 -15.00 -7.86
N GLU A 114 3.12 -15.11 -8.26
CA GLU A 114 3.84 -16.38 -8.31
C GLU A 114 4.00 -17.07 -6.94
N VAL A 115 4.13 -16.28 -5.86
CA VAL A 115 4.43 -16.81 -4.52
C VAL A 115 3.23 -16.84 -3.59
N SER A 116 2.04 -16.52 -4.08
CA SER A 116 0.82 -16.39 -3.28
C SER A 116 -0.32 -17.22 -3.87
N ASP A 117 -1.18 -17.76 -3.01
CA ASP A 117 -2.40 -18.43 -3.44
C ASP A 117 -3.50 -17.43 -3.89
N ILE A 118 -3.50 -16.23 -3.32
CA ILE A 118 -4.39 -15.15 -3.70
C ILE A 118 -3.93 -14.55 -5.03
N HIS A 119 -4.90 -14.21 -5.91
CA HIS A 119 -4.58 -13.60 -7.19
C HIS A 119 -4.07 -12.16 -7.03
N VAL A 120 -2.92 -11.85 -7.63
CA VAL A 120 -2.32 -10.51 -7.61
C VAL A 120 -2.07 -10.04 -9.04
N LYS A 121 -2.49 -8.83 -9.36
CA LYS A 121 -2.20 -8.21 -10.66
C LYS A 121 -1.89 -6.73 -10.52
N GLU A 122 -1.12 -6.18 -11.46
CA GLU A 122 -1.12 -4.73 -11.67
C GLU A 122 -2.49 -4.32 -12.21
N ALA A 123 -3.05 -3.24 -11.68
CA ALA A 123 -4.37 -2.75 -12.06
C ALA A 123 -4.38 -2.19 -13.48
N GLU A 124 -5.44 -2.47 -14.21
CA GLU A 124 -5.75 -1.91 -15.53
C GLU A 124 -6.99 -1.02 -15.43
N ASP A 125 -7.07 -0.03 -16.32
CA ASP A 125 -8.25 0.83 -16.38
C ASP A 125 -9.49 0.02 -16.75
N GLY A 126 -10.58 0.22 -16.00
CA GLY A 126 -11.82 -0.55 -16.19
C GLY A 126 -11.88 -1.91 -15.46
N ASP A 127 -10.82 -2.36 -14.80
CA ASP A 127 -10.85 -3.58 -14.00
C ASP A 127 -12.02 -3.58 -13.01
N VAL A 128 -12.84 -4.63 -13.05
CA VAL A 128 -13.92 -4.83 -12.07
C VAL A 128 -13.34 -5.49 -10.82
N LEU A 129 -13.54 -4.87 -9.67
CA LEU A 129 -13.05 -5.39 -8.40
C LEU A 129 -13.73 -6.71 -8.03
N LYS A 130 -12.93 -7.76 -7.82
CA LYS A 130 -13.38 -9.12 -7.46
C LYS A 130 -12.78 -9.53 -6.11
N LYS A 131 -13.57 -10.19 -5.26
CA LYS A 131 -13.09 -10.81 -4.02
C LYS A 131 -11.95 -11.79 -4.33
N GLY A 132 -10.99 -11.92 -3.41
CA GLY A 132 -9.83 -12.78 -3.60
C GLY A 132 -8.82 -12.29 -4.64
N THR A 133 -8.88 -11.00 -4.99
CA THR A 133 -7.95 -10.39 -5.95
C THR A 133 -7.35 -9.11 -5.38
N ILE A 134 -6.05 -8.96 -5.58
CA ILE A 134 -5.27 -7.77 -5.21
C ILE A 134 -4.90 -7.01 -6.48
N TYR A 135 -5.26 -5.72 -6.51
CA TYR A 135 -4.99 -4.82 -7.61
C TYR A 135 -3.95 -3.80 -7.19
N ILE A 136 -2.76 -3.85 -7.78
CA ILE A 136 -1.64 -2.95 -7.47
C ILE A 136 -1.71 -1.74 -8.41
N ALA A 137 -1.73 -0.54 -7.85
CA ALA A 137 -1.72 0.69 -8.63
C ALA A 137 -0.45 0.80 -9.48
N PRO A 138 -0.56 1.00 -10.81
CA PRO A 138 0.61 1.13 -11.67
C PRO A 138 1.39 2.41 -11.36
N GLY A 139 2.71 2.33 -11.38
CA GLY A 139 3.56 3.50 -11.26
C GLY A 139 3.28 4.52 -12.37
N GLY A 140 3.28 5.80 -12.01
CA GLY A 140 3.00 6.89 -12.96
C GLY A 140 1.53 7.19 -13.19
N LYS A 141 0.59 6.46 -12.57
CA LYS A 141 -0.85 6.72 -12.64
C LYS A 141 -1.47 6.74 -11.25
N HIS A 142 -2.49 7.59 -11.04
CA HIS A 142 -3.32 7.51 -9.84
C HIS A 142 -4.41 6.47 -10.03
N MET A 143 -4.69 5.69 -9.00
CA MET A 143 -5.76 4.70 -9.00
C MET A 143 -6.95 5.20 -8.18
N GLU A 144 -8.09 5.30 -8.81
CA GLU A 144 -9.37 5.64 -8.20
C GLU A 144 -10.33 4.46 -8.32
N ILE A 145 -11.26 4.34 -7.38
CA ILE A 145 -12.34 3.37 -7.45
C ILE A 145 -13.64 4.10 -7.73
N LYS A 146 -14.37 3.64 -8.74
CA LYS A 146 -15.65 4.23 -9.15
C LYS A 146 -16.75 3.18 -9.07
N LYS A 147 -17.93 3.59 -8.57
CA LYS A 147 -19.13 2.77 -8.62
C LYS A 147 -19.76 2.93 -10.01
N SER A 148 -20.05 1.80 -10.65
CA SER A 148 -20.75 1.75 -11.95
C SER A 148 -22.27 1.73 -11.76
N PRO A 149 -23.07 2.08 -12.79
CA PRO A 149 -24.53 2.05 -12.71
C PRO A 149 -25.10 0.66 -12.41
N ASP A 150 -24.42 -0.41 -12.82
CA ASP A 150 -24.76 -1.80 -12.55
C ASP A 150 -24.46 -2.25 -11.09
N GLY A 151 -23.97 -1.33 -10.27
CA GLY A 151 -23.60 -1.59 -8.88
C GLY A 151 -22.19 -2.19 -8.69
N SER A 152 -21.49 -2.56 -9.77
CA SER A 152 -20.10 -3.01 -9.71
C SER A 152 -19.15 -1.85 -9.35
N HIS A 153 -17.94 -2.20 -8.91
CA HIS A 153 -16.89 -1.23 -8.65
C HIS A 153 -15.74 -1.46 -9.62
N LYS A 154 -15.33 -0.40 -10.30
CA LYS A 154 -14.27 -0.42 -11.31
C LYS A 154 -13.11 0.45 -10.93
N ILE A 155 -11.93 0.03 -11.35
CA ILE A 155 -10.72 0.84 -11.27
C ILE A 155 -10.74 1.87 -12.40
N ARG A 156 -10.43 3.12 -12.04
CA ARG A 156 -10.08 4.16 -12.98
C ARG A 156 -8.63 4.56 -12.75
N LEU A 157 -7.83 4.45 -13.79
CA LEU A 157 -6.46 4.93 -13.78
C LEU A 157 -6.42 6.34 -14.36
N ASN A 158 -5.86 7.28 -13.59
CA ASN A 158 -5.78 8.68 -13.94
C ASN A 158 -4.31 9.08 -14.13
N ASP A 159 -3.93 9.35 -15.36
CA ASP A 159 -2.59 9.82 -15.75
C ASP A 159 -2.52 11.33 -16.01
N GLU A 160 -3.67 12.01 -16.08
CA GLU A 160 -3.75 13.46 -16.28
C GLU A 160 -3.41 14.24 -15.01
N LEU A 161 -3.83 13.75 -13.84
CA LEU A 161 -3.52 14.39 -12.56
C LEU A 161 -2.01 14.37 -12.30
N PRO A 162 -1.44 15.53 -11.93
CA PRO A 162 -0.02 15.61 -11.60
C PRO A 162 0.31 14.81 -10.33
N PRO A 163 1.59 14.48 -10.10
CA PRO A 163 2.04 13.88 -8.84
C PRO A 163 1.65 14.76 -7.64
N ILE A 164 1.11 14.15 -6.60
CA ILE A 164 0.74 14.82 -5.35
C ILE A 164 1.91 14.68 -4.36
N GLY A 165 2.53 15.80 -3.99
CA GLY A 165 3.74 15.76 -3.16
C GLY A 165 4.88 14.95 -3.77
N GLY A 166 4.94 14.88 -5.10
CA GLY A 166 5.91 14.07 -5.84
C GLY A 166 5.55 12.58 -5.98
N LEU A 167 4.37 12.16 -5.50
CA LEU A 167 3.93 10.76 -5.52
C LEU A 167 2.89 10.52 -6.62
N LYS A 168 3.11 9.50 -7.43
CA LYS A 168 2.18 8.99 -8.44
C LYS A 168 2.48 7.51 -8.70
N PRO A 169 1.69 6.56 -8.16
CA PRO A 169 0.40 6.74 -7.47
C PRO A 169 0.50 7.44 -6.11
N CYS A 170 -0.64 7.98 -5.63
CA CYS A 170 -0.80 8.59 -4.31
C CYS A 170 -1.94 7.88 -3.57
N ALA A 171 -1.68 7.41 -2.35
CA ALA A 171 -2.64 6.67 -1.55
C ALA A 171 -3.82 7.54 -1.09
N ASP A 172 -3.58 8.83 -0.79
CA ASP A 172 -4.65 9.76 -0.42
C ASP A 172 -5.75 9.82 -1.49
N ILE A 173 -5.38 9.80 -2.79
CA ILE A 173 -6.35 9.79 -3.91
C ILE A 173 -7.16 8.48 -3.92
N THR A 174 -6.47 7.35 -3.77
CA THR A 174 -7.14 6.05 -3.76
C THR A 174 -8.13 5.96 -2.60
N TYR A 175 -7.70 6.31 -1.39
CA TYR A 175 -8.58 6.29 -0.21
C TYR A 175 -9.75 7.27 -0.33
N ASP A 176 -9.52 8.49 -0.81
CA ASP A 176 -10.59 9.48 -0.97
C ASP A 176 -11.64 9.03 -1.99
N SER A 177 -11.23 8.34 -3.06
CA SER A 177 -12.14 7.79 -4.07
C SER A 177 -13.14 6.77 -3.50
N LEU A 178 -12.79 6.09 -2.39
CA LEU A 178 -13.64 5.09 -1.74
C LEU A 178 -14.84 5.70 -0.99
N ARG A 179 -14.88 7.01 -0.77
CA ARG A 179 -15.97 7.69 -0.07
C ARG A 179 -17.33 7.48 -0.75
N THR A 180 -17.34 7.49 -2.07
CA THR A 180 -18.56 7.38 -2.89
C THR A 180 -18.87 5.95 -3.34
N CYS A 181 -17.99 4.98 -3.01
CA CYS A 181 -18.20 3.58 -3.35
C CYS A 181 -19.28 2.92 -2.48
N GLY A 182 -19.89 1.85 -2.98
CA GLY A 182 -20.95 1.10 -2.29
C GLY A 182 -20.45 0.07 -1.28
N TYR A 183 -19.22 0.18 -0.78
CA TYR A 183 -18.71 -0.69 0.28
C TYR A 183 -19.19 -0.23 1.64
N ASP A 184 -19.68 -1.17 2.45
CA ASP A 184 -20.18 -0.90 3.81
C ASP A 184 -19.06 -0.75 4.82
N GLN A 185 -17.94 -1.43 4.57
CA GLN A 185 -16.79 -1.49 5.46
C GLN A 185 -15.50 -1.42 4.66
N ILE A 186 -14.60 -0.54 5.08
CA ILE A 186 -13.28 -0.42 4.47
C ILE A 186 -12.20 -0.67 5.52
N VAL A 187 -11.27 -1.57 5.18
CA VAL A 187 -10.08 -1.83 6.00
C VAL A 187 -8.90 -1.12 5.33
N CYS A 188 -8.41 -0.07 5.95
CA CYS A 188 -7.20 0.63 5.52
C CYS A 188 -5.99 0.00 6.19
N VAL A 189 -5.03 -0.47 5.40
CA VAL A 189 -3.77 -1.04 5.90
C VAL A 189 -2.64 -0.09 5.52
N VAL A 190 -1.84 0.34 6.49
CA VAL A 190 -0.70 1.22 6.23
C VAL A 190 0.56 0.51 6.72
N LEU A 191 1.43 0.16 5.78
CA LEU A 191 2.71 -0.47 6.07
C LEU A 191 3.84 0.55 5.98
N THR A 192 5.04 0.08 6.26
CA THR A 192 6.28 0.85 6.24
C THR A 192 6.37 1.81 5.06
N GLY A 193 6.80 3.04 5.31
CA GLY A 193 6.97 4.07 4.29
C GLY A 193 7.39 5.41 4.86
N MET A 194 8.08 6.20 4.05
CA MET A 194 8.46 7.57 4.41
C MET A 194 7.32 8.54 4.10
N GLY A 195 7.18 9.58 4.92
CA GLY A 195 6.12 10.60 4.76
C GLY A 195 4.82 10.22 5.44
N ALA A 196 3.70 10.74 4.93
CA ALA A 196 2.38 10.62 5.53
C ALA A 196 1.25 10.45 4.49
N ASP A 197 1.59 9.96 3.28
CA ASP A 197 0.58 9.68 2.26
C ASP A 197 -0.38 8.59 2.75
N GLY A 198 -1.64 8.78 2.51
CA GLY A 198 -2.75 7.95 3.02
C GLY A 198 -3.43 8.56 4.25
N THR A 199 -2.73 9.37 5.05
CA THR A 199 -3.31 9.95 6.29
C THR A 199 -4.50 10.88 6.00
N LYS A 200 -4.39 11.74 4.99
CA LYS A 200 -5.48 12.66 4.61
C LYS A 200 -6.65 11.91 4.00
N GLY A 201 -6.36 10.96 3.13
CA GLY A 201 -7.37 10.12 2.49
C GLY A 201 -8.14 9.27 3.51
N ILE A 202 -7.47 8.62 4.47
CA ILE A 202 -8.12 7.87 5.54
C ILE A 202 -8.99 8.79 6.42
N LYS A 203 -8.48 9.96 6.82
CA LYS A 203 -9.25 10.94 7.59
C LYS A 203 -10.50 11.43 6.84
N SER A 204 -10.37 11.65 5.54
CA SER A 204 -11.49 12.04 4.68
C SER A 204 -12.52 10.91 4.57
N LEU A 205 -12.06 9.69 4.33
CA LEU A 205 -12.90 8.50 4.22
C LEU A 205 -13.66 8.21 5.51
N ALA A 206 -13.00 8.32 6.67
CA ALA A 206 -13.60 8.06 7.98
C ALA A 206 -14.76 9.00 8.35
N LYS A 207 -14.84 10.20 7.73
CA LYS A 207 -15.98 11.10 7.86
C LYS A 207 -17.25 10.60 7.13
N SER A 208 -17.09 9.70 6.18
CA SER A 208 -18.15 9.24 5.29
C SER A 208 -18.57 7.80 5.51
N LYS A 209 -17.67 6.97 6.03
CA LYS A 209 -17.86 5.51 6.17
C LYS A 209 -17.18 4.95 7.41
N PRO A 210 -17.66 3.80 7.93
CA PRO A 210 -16.92 3.02 8.91
C PRO A 210 -15.60 2.53 8.31
N VAL A 211 -14.49 2.88 8.96
CA VAL A 211 -13.12 2.51 8.56
C VAL A 211 -12.44 1.79 9.70
N TYR A 212 -11.78 0.68 9.38
CA TYR A 212 -10.83 0.03 10.28
C TYR A 212 -9.42 0.31 9.78
N VAL A 213 -8.53 0.76 10.66
CA VAL A 213 -7.15 1.06 10.29
C VAL A 213 -6.23 0.04 10.96
N ILE A 214 -5.40 -0.61 10.14
CA ILE A 214 -4.32 -1.48 10.57
C ILE A 214 -3.02 -0.77 10.21
N SER A 215 -2.22 -0.45 11.21
CA SER A 215 -0.94 0.24 11.04
C SER A 215 0.20 -0.69 11.46
N GLN A 216 1.24 -0.79 10.62
CA GLN A 216 2.43 -1.58 10.95
C GLN A 216 3.13 -0.95 12.15
N ASN A 217 3.56 -1.78 13.10
CA ASN A 217 4.27 -1.29 14.29
C ASN A 217 5.67 -0.77 13.95
N ALA A 218 6.18 0.14 14.78
CA ALA A 218 7.46 0.80 14.53
C ALA A 218 8.64 -0.17 14.45
N GLU A 219 8.61 -1.23 15.23
CA GLU A 219 9.71 -2.20 15.36
C GLU A 219 9.93 -3.01 14.07
N THR A 220 8.88 -3.27 13.30
CA THR A 220 8.96 -4.04 12.05
C THR A 220 9.07 -3.15 10.81
N CYS A 221 8.89 -1.84 10.94
CA CYS A 221 9.04 -0.90 9.83
C CYS A 221 10.49 -0.68 9.44
N VAL A 222 10.77 -0.59 8.14
CA VAL A 222 12.03 -0.02 7.63
C VAL A 222 12.05 1.49 7.89
N VAL A 223 10.91 2.16 7.62
CA VAL A 223 10.67 3.57 7.94
C VAL A 223 9.30 3.71 8.58
N TYR A 224 9.26 4.17 9.83
CA TYR A 224 8.02 4.44 10.55
C TYR A 224 7.57 5.89 10.31
N GLY A 225 7.07 6.15 9.10
CA GLY A 225 6.53 7.45 8.67
C GLY A 225 5.05 7.34 8.35
N MET A 226 4.70 6.65 7.25
CA MET A 226 3.30 6.44 6.84
C MET A 226 2.44 5.77 7.92
N PRO A 227 2.93 4.73 8.65
CA PRO A 227 2.16 4.07 9.70
C PRO A 227 1.95 4.89 10.97
N LYS A 228 2.74 5.95 11.18
CA LYS A 228 2.68 6.81 12.35
C LYS A 228 1.47 7.74 12.33
#